data_a066261880f74b609c813bc7c34af7c2
#
_entry.id   a066261880f74b609c813bc7c34af7c2
#
_cell.length_a   1.000
_cell.length_b   1.000
_cell.length_c   1.000
_cell.angle_alpha   90.00
_cell.angle_beta   90.00
_cell.angle_gamma   90.00
#
_symmetry.space_group_name_H-M   'P 1'
#
loop_
_entity.id
_entity.type
_entity.pdbx_description
1 polymer ?
#
loop_
_entity_poly.entity_id
_entity_poly.type
_entity_poly.pdbx_seq_one_letter_code
_entity_poly.pdbx_strand_id
1 'polypeptide(L)'
;MKGHATLIRKLVLGAVCILLAAGLTLLLKEVLDTQEPEQALPILEVRCNDVPMPPEYLLRAGYEWNFFTTKEVKTPVIPNEEMALMPMEVMAQTPVVVSYSTRPKVLKLQRWDASTGEYVEVTTTTPGHFQAPTVAGRYVYRVTGTWAFRGEIQDYFCLQVT
;
A
#
# COMPACT_ATOMS: atom_id res chain seq x y z
N MET A 1 -52.63 17.04 -17.90
CA MET A 1 -51.92 16.66 -16.65
C MET A 1 -51.50 15.18 -16.54
N LYS A 2 -52.07 14.21 -17.29
CA LYS A 2 -51.68 12.77 -17.20
C LYS A 2 -50.29 12.45 -17.81
N GLY A 3 -49.77 13.24 -18.79
CA GLY A 3 -48.47 12.96 -19.44
C GLY A 3 -47.25 13.23 -18.57
N HIS A 4 -47.27 14.24 -17.69
CA HIS A 4 -46.13 14.57 -16.82
C HIS A 4 -45.89 13.51 -15.75
N ALA A 5 -46.96 12.97 -15.17
CA ALA A 5 -46.84 11.91 -14.14
C ALA A 5 -46.21 10.61 -14.72
N THR A 6 -46.55 10.28 -15.98
CA THR A 6 -45.98 9.10 -16.66
C THR A 6 -44.49 9.31 -17.00
N LEU A 7 -44.10 10.52 -17.41
CA LEU A 7 -42.72 10.85 -17.69
C LEU A 7 -41.84 10.78 -16.42
N ILE A 8 -42.32 11.40 -15.34
CA ILE A 8 -41.62 11.38 -14.04
C ILE A 8 -41.44 9.95 -13.55
N ARG A 9 -42.48 9.10 -13.64
CA ARG A 9 -42.40 7.67 -13.24
C ARG A 9 -41.36 6.90 -14.07
N LYS A 10 -41.25 7.15 -15.37
CA LYS A 10 -40.24 6.51 -16.24
C LYS A 10 -38.82 6.99 -15.88
N LEU A 11 -38.63 8.28 -15.58
CA LEU A 11 -37.35 8.83 -15.16
C LEU A 11 -36.90 8.25 -13.81
N VAL A 12 -37.82 8.16 -12.82
CA VAL A 12 -37.52 7.57 -11.52
C VAL A 12 -37.17 6.09 -11.67
N LEU A 13 -37.93 5.33 -12.47
CA LEU A 13 -37.63 3.93 -12.73
C LEU A 13 -36.26 3.73 -13.38
N GLY A 14 -35.94 4.59 -14.38
CA GLY A 14 -34.61 4.58 -15.02
C GLY A 14 -33.47 4.86 -14.04
N ALA A 15 -33.64 5.88 -13.16
CA ALA A 15 -32.65 6.19 -12.13
C ALA A 15 -32.46 5.05 -11.14
N VAL A 16 -33.54 4.41 -10.71
CA VAL A 16 -33.47 3.22 -9.82
C VAL A 16 -32.73 2.06 -10.49
N CYS A 17 -33.01 1.78 -11.77
CA CYS A 17 -32.31 0.72 -12.51
C CYS A 17 -30.80 1.01 -12.62
N ILE A 18 -30.40 2.27 -12.88
CA ILE A 18 -28.99 2.66 -12.95
C ILE A 18 -28.30 2.47 -11.58
N LEU A 19 -28.93 2.90 -10.50
CA LEU A 19 -28.40 2.72 -9.15
C LEU A 19 -28.26 1.25 -8.77
N LEU A 20 -29.22 0.41 -9.11
CA LEU A 20 -29.16 -1.04 -8.88
C LEU A 20 -28.04 -1.68 -9.70
N ALA A 21 -27.89 -1.31 -10.96
CA ALA A 21 -26.80 -1.81 -11.82
C ALA A 21 -25.43 -1.41 -11.27
N ALA A 22 -25.26 -0.15 -10.86
CA ALA A 22 -24.03 0.35 -10.25
C ALA A 22 -23.72 -0.38 -8.94
N GLY A 23 -24.73 -0.56 -8.09
CA GLY A 23 -24.61 -1.33 -6.84
C GLY A 23 -24.18 -2.77 -7.08
N LEU A 24 -24.80 -3.46 -8.04
CA LEU A 24 -24.44 -4.83 -8.40
C LEU A 24 -23.00 -4.93 -8.95
N THR A 25 -22.58 -3.97 -9.76
CA THR A 25 -21.20 -3.92 -10.28
C THR A 25 -20.18 -3.78 -9.16
N LEU A 26 -20.44 -2.90 -8.19
CA LEU A 26 -19.58 -2.73 -7.02
C LEU A 26 -19.53 -4.01 -6.17
N LEU A 27 -20.67 -4.66 -5.96
CA LEU A 27 -20.75 -5.93 -5.24
C LEU A 27 -19.93 -7.04 -5.92
N LEU A 28 -20.08 -7.18 -7.24
CA LEU A 28 -19.31 -8.17 -8.01
C LEU A 28 -17.82 -7.90 -7.94
N LYS A 29 -17.40 -6.64 -8.07
CA LYS A 29 -16.00 -6.25 -7.93
C LYS A 29 -15.43 -6.67 -6.58
N GLU A 30 -16.08 -6.32 -5.48
CA GLU A 30 -15.63 -6.67 -4.13
C GLU A 30 -15.56 -8.19 -3.91
N VAL A 31 -16.49 -8.96 -4.49
CA VAL A 31 -16.46 -10.44 -4.42
C VAL A 31 -15.24 -10.99 -5.16
N LEU A 32 -14.94 -10.47 -6.35
CA LEU A 32 -13.75 -10.87 -7.13
C LEU A 32 -12.46 -10.47 -6.40
N ASP A 33 -12.38 -9.25 -5.88
CA ASP A 33 -11.23 -8.75 -5.11
C ASP A 33 -10.97 -9.61 -3.86
N THR A 34 -12.03 -10.20 -3.28
CA THR A 34 -11.91 -11.12 -2.13
C THR A 34 -11.34 -12.48 -2.51
N GLN A 35 -11.52 -12.92 -3.75
CA GLN A 35 -10.97 -14.20 -4.25
C GLN A 35 -9.47 -14.09 -4.54
N GLU A 36 -9.01 -12.94 -5.05
CA GLU A 36 -7.61 -12.68 -5.37
C GLU A 36 -7.13 -11.39 -4.67
N PRO A 37 -7.05 -11.38 -3.33
CA PRO A 37 -6.80 -10.16 -2.56
C PRO A 37 -5.48 -9.49 -2.92
N GLU A 38 -4.45 -10.26 -3.24
CA GLU A 38 -3.12 -9.72 -3.58
C GLU A 38 -3.13 -8.81 -4.82
N GLN A 39 -4.04 -9.04 -5.76
CA GLN A 39 -4.19 -8.20 -6.96
C GLN A 39 -4.97 -6.92 -6.69
N ALA A 40 -5.84 -6.94 -5.68
CA ALA A 40 -6.71 -5.82 -5.33
C ALA A 40 -6.07 -4.86 -4.32
N LEU A 41 -5.03 -5.30 -3.61
CA LEU A 41 -4.35 -4.49 -2.61
C LEU A 41 -3.46 -3.42 -3.25
N PRO A 42 -3.34 -2.23 -2.62
CA PRO A 42 -2.35 -1.23 -3.02
C PRO A 42 -0.93 -1.80 -3.07
N ILE A 43 -0.21 -1.46 -4.13
CA ILE A 43 1.17 -1.91 -4.38
C ILE A 43 2.13 -0.85 -3.86
N LEU A 44 3.14 -1.28 -3.10
CA LEU A 44 4.25 -0.41 -2.69
C LEU A 44 5.10 -0.04 -3.89
N GLU A 45 5.44 1.23 -4.00
CA GLU A 45 6.34 1.80 -5.00
C GLU A 45 7.48 2.53 -4.28
N VAL A 46 8.71 2.14 -4.57
CA VAL A 46 9.92 2.79 -4.06
C VAL A 46 10.73 3.29 -5.24
N ARG A 47 11.20 4.52 -5.17
CA ARG A 47 12.05 5.15 -6.20
C ARG A 47 13.30 5.72 -5.53
N CYS A 48 14.46 5.41 -6.10
CA CYS A 48 15.73 5.93 -5.65
C CYS A 48 16.30 6.82 -6.77
N ASN A 49 16.44 8.12 -6.54
CA ASN A 49 16.84 9.10 -7.55
C ASN A 49 16.03 8.96 -8.86
N ASP A 50 14.68 8.86 -8.72
CA ASP A 50 13.70 8.64 -9.78
C ASP A 50 13.77 7.28 -10.50
N VAL A 51 14.70 6.40 -10.15
CA VAL A 51 14.76 5.03 -10.65
C VAL A 51 13.83 4.16 -9.81
N PRO A 52 12.84 3.50 -10.43
CA PRO A 52 11.93 2.62 -9.68
C PRO A 52 12.67 1.37 -9.20
N MET A 53 12.40 0.98 -7.95
CA MET A 53 12.86 -0.30 -7.40
C MET A 53 12.08 -1.45 -8.05
N PRO A 54 12.75 -2.48 -8.56
CA PRO A 54 12.07 -3.65 -9.11
C PRO A 54 11.14 -4.33 -8.09
N PRO A 55 9.98 -4.83 -8.52
CA PRO A 55 9.00 -5.46 -7.62
C PRO A 55 9.57 -6.63 -6.80
N GLU A 56 10.52 -7.38 -7.35
CA GLU A 56 11.19 -8.50 -6.69
C GLU A 56 12.07 -8.08 -5.50
N TYR A 57 12.34 -6.79 -5.33
CA TYR A 57 13.08 -6.22 -4.19
C TYR A 57 12.14 -5.76 -3.07
N LEU A 58 10.84 -5.86 -3.31
CA LEU A 58 9.79 -5.48 -2.37
C LEU A 58 9.15 -6.74 -1.79
N LEU A 59 8.96 -6.77 -0.48
CA LEU A 59 8.33 -7.89 0.20
C LEU A 59 7.06 -7.44 0.91
N ARG A 60 5.91 -7.93 0.48
CA ARG A 60 4.68 -7.82 1.26
C ARG A 60 4.73 -8.82 2.40
N ALA A 61 4.72 -8.30 3.63
CA ALA A 61 4.85 -9.14 4.80
C ALA A 61 3.50 -9.51 5.41
N GLY A 62 2.51 -8.63 5.29
CA GLY A 62 1.17 -8.91 5.77
C GLY A 62 0.21 -7.76 5.53
N TYR A 63 -1.05 -8.04 5.78
CA TYR A 63 -2.12 -7.05 5.68
C TYR A 63 -3.34 -7.46 6.50
N GLU A 64 -4.11 -6.46 6.92
CA GLU A 64 -5.50 -6.57 7.33
C GLU A 64 -6.31 -5.71 6.38
N TRP A 65 -7.21 -6.31 5.59
CA TRP A 65 -7.94 -5.56 4.58
C TRP A 65 -9.42 -5.90 4.57
N ASN A 66 -10.22 -4.85 4.54
CA ASN A 66 -11.67 -4.91 4.58
C ASN A 66 -12.21 -4.86 3.14
N PHE A 67 -12.67 -6.01 2.67
CA PHE A 67 -13.56 -6.14 1.52
C PHE A 67 -15.01 -6.11 2.03
N PHE A 68 -15.87 -7.09 1.67
CA PHE A 68 -17.10 -7.36 2.43
C PHE A 68 -16.82 -8.12 3.72
N THR A 69 -15.76 -8.90 3.74
CA THR A 69 -15.23 -9.58 4.91
C THR A 69 -13.78 -9.13 5.10
N THR A 70 -13.35 -9.05 6.35
CA THR A 70 -11.94 -8.76 6.66
C THR A 70 -11.08 -9.95 6.27
N LYS A 71 -10.05 -9.70 5.48
CA LYS A 71 -8.96 -10.63 5.18
C LYS A 71 -7.73 -10.18 5.95
N GLU A 72 -7.11 -11.12 6.64
CA GLU A 72 -5.90 -10.88 7.43
C GLU A 72 -4.84 -11.90 7.03
N VAL A 73 -3.66 -11.40 6.68
CA VAL A 73 -2.42 -12.17 6.60
C VAL A 73 -1.48 -11.60 7.64
N LYS A 74 -1.28 -12.37 8.71
CA LYS A 74 -0.40 -11.93 9.80
C LYS A 74 1.03 -11.80 9.31
N THR A 75 1.61 -10.66 9.61
CA THR A 75 3.03 -10.43 9.37
C THR A 75 3.82 -11.29 10.35
N PRO A 76 4.63 -12.24 9.90
CA PRO A 76 5.59 -12.86 10.77
C PRO A 76 6.56 -11.77 11.26
N VAL A 77 6.94 -11.83 12.53
CA VAL A 77 8.08 -11.04 13.01
C VAL A 77 9.32 -11.68 12.37
N ILE A 78 9.73 -11.16 11.22
CA ILE A 78 10.93 -11.65 10.54
C ILE A 78 12.11 -10.88 11.15
N PRO A 79 13.05 -11.56 11.84
CA PRO A 79 14.29 -10.94 12.26
C PRO A 79 15.00 -10.37 11.02
N ASN A 80 15.63 -9.22 11.18
CA ASN A 80 16.32 -8.54 10.06
C ASN A 80 17.36 -9.46 9.37
N GLU A 81 17.99 -10.32 10.13
CA GLU A 81 19.03 -11.25 9.66
C GLU A 81 18.48 -12.37 8.78
N GLU A 82 17.21 -12.77 8.98
CA GLU A 82 16.54 -13.82 8.21
C GLU A 82 15.80 -13.26 6.99
N MET A 83 15.73 -11.93 6.88
CA MET A 83 14.99 -11.30 5.79
C MET A 83 15.80 -11.39 4.49
N ALA A 84 15.46 -12.36 3.65
CA ALA A 84 16.07 -12.58 2.34
C ALA A 84 15.60 -11.51 1.31
N LEU A 85 15.76 -10.22 1.65
CA LEU A 85 15.49 -9.13 0.74
C LEU A 85 16.71 -8.88 -0.15
N MET A 86 16.50 -8.80 -1.44
CA MET A 86 17.52 -8.28 -2.37
C MET A 86 17.66 -6.77 -2.13
N PRO A 87 18.87 -6.27 -1.83
CA PRO A 87 19.05 -4.84 -1.63
C PRO A 87 19.20 -4.11 -2.96
N MET A 88 18.59 -2.94 -3.07
CA MET A 88 18.90 -2.00 -4.15
C MET A 88 20.15 -1.20 -3.77
N GLU A 89 21.16 -1.21 -4.64
CA GLU A 89 22.36 -0.42 -4.45
C GLU A 89 22.11 1.06 -4.70
N VAL A 90 22.54 1.90 -3.78
CA VAL A 90 22.39 3.36 -3.86
C VAL A 90 23.60 4.04 -3.24
N MET A 91 23.91 5.25 -3.72
CA MET A 91 24.92 6.11 -3.09
C MET A 91 24.39 6.71 -1.79
N ALA A 92 25.30 7.10 -0.90
CA ALA A 92 24.95 7.87 0.29
C ALA A 92 24.11 9.11 -0.07
N GLN A 93 23.12 9.44 0.75
CA GLN A 93 22.21 10.57 0.59
C GLN A 93 21.38 10.57 -0.71
N THR A 94 21.28 9.44 -1.40
CA THR A 94 20.35 9.30 -2.54
C THR A 94 18.92 9.64 -2.10
N PRO A 95 18.20 10.53 -2.82
CA PRO A 95 16.80 10.79 -2.56
C PRO A 95 15.95 9.54 -2.77
N VAL A 96 15.13 9.21 -1.79
CA VAL A 96 14.22 8.05 -1.83
C VAL A 96 12.79 8.51 -1.65
N VAL A 97 11.91 8.02 -2.51
CA VAL A 97 10.47 8.27 -2.46
C VAL A 97 9.75 6.94 -2.29
N VAL A 98 8.91 6.87 -1.27
CA VAL A 98 8.08 5.71 -0.95
C VAL A 98 6.62 6.11 -1.07
N SER A 99 5.87 5.38 -1.85
CA SER A 99 4.44 5.59 -2.06
C SER A 99 3.71 4.27 -2.25
N TYR A 100 2.39 4.33 -2.27
CA TYR A 100 1.54 3.22 -2.70
C TYR A 100 0.75 3.64 -3.93
N SER A 101 0.41 2.69 -4.78
CA SER A 101 -0.42 2.89 -5.98
C SER A 101 -1.75 3.59 -5.68
N THR A 102 -2.27 3.40 -4.45
CA THR A 102 -3.39 4.15 -3.88
C THR A 102 -2.92 4.85 -2.63
N ARG A 103 -3.08 6.16 -2.54
CA ARG A 103 -2.58 6.97 -1.43
C ARG A 103 -3.20 6.55 -0.09
N PRO A 104 -2.40 6.13 0.91
CA PRO A 104 -2.89 5.84 2.25
C PRO A 104 -3.26 7.14 3.01
N LYS A 105 -4.11 7.00 4.03
CA LYS A 105 -4.38 8.08 5.00
C LYS A 105 -3.16 8.35 5.87
N VAL A 106 -2.47 7.27 6.28
CA VAL A 106 -1.23 7.35 7.06
C VAL A 106 -0.19 6.48 6.37
N LEU A 107 1.00 7.04 6.18
CA LEU A 107 2.19 6.32 5.72
C LEU A 107 3.23 6.40 6.83
N LYS A 108 3.58 5.26 7.40
CA LYS A 108 4.62 5.13 8.43
C LYS A 108 5.83 4.45 7.81
N LEU A 109 7.00 5.07 7.92
CA LEU A 109 8.26 4.55 7.44
C LEU A 109 9.20 4.35 8.63
N GLN A 110 9.73 3.15 8.78
CA GLN A 110 10.64 2.78 9.86
C GLN A 110 11.87 2.08 9.28
N ARG A 111 12.99 2.20 9.96
CA ARG A 111 14.25 1.53 9.62
C ARG A 111 14.67 0.65 10.78
N TRP A 112 15.21 -0.52 10.46
CA TRP A 112 15.82 -1.38 11.47
C TRP A 112 17.05 -0.71 12.08
N ASP A 113 17.11 -0.67 13.40
CA ASP A 113 18.28 -0.25 14.17
C ASP A 113 18.92 -1.47 14.82
N ALA A 114 20.10 -1.86 14.31
CA ALA A 114 20.82 -3.02 14.81
C ALA A 114 21.35 -2.83 16.25
N SER A 115 21.47 -1.59 16.72
CA SER A 115 21.95 -1.30 18.07
C SER A 115 20.90 -1.56 19.16
N THR A 116 19.63 -1.32 18.81
CA THR A 116 18.48 -1.53 19.73
C THR A 116 17.73 -2.82 19.44
N GLY A 117 17.88 -3.39 18.23
CA GLY A 117 17.08 -4.53 17.76
C GLY A 117 15.62 -4.17 17.49
N GLU A 118 15.33 -2.91 17.14
CA GLU A 118 13.98 -2.41 16.93
C GLU A 118 13.87 -1.59 15.63
N TYR A 119 12.62 -1.43 15.16
CA TYR A 119 12.32 -0.52 14.06
C TYR A 119 12.10 0.89 14.58
N VAL A 120 12.96 1.82 14.19
CA VAL A 120 12.87 3.25 14.53
C VAL A 120 12.26 4.06 13.40
N GLU A 121 11.49 5.08 13.72
CA GLU A 121 10.86 5.94 12.72
C GLU A 121 11.90 6.74 11.93
N VAL A 122 11.73 6.79 10.62
CA VAL A 122 12.60 7.56 9.72
C VAL A 122 12.07 8.99 9.65
N THR A 123 12.94 9.95 9.92
CA THR A 123 12.61 11.37 9.72
C THR A 123 12.41 11.64 8.23
N THR A 124 11.22 12.09 7.85
CA THR A 124 10.85 12.41 6.47
C THR A 124 10.62 13.91 6.33
N THR A 125 11.05 14.49 5.22
CA THR A 125 10.78 15.92 4.90
C THR A 125 9.33 16.13 4.51
N THR A 126 8.77 15.19 3.76
CA THR A 126 7.36 15.03 3.44
C THR A 126 7.02 13.55 3.54
N PRO A 127 5.76 13.15 3.77
CA PRO A 127 5.39 11.74 3.87
C PRO A 127 5.98 10.90 2.72
N GLY A 128 6.77 9.90 3.08
CA GLY A 128 7.44 9.00 2.14
C GLY A 128 8.71 9.53 1.49
N HIS A 129 9.16 10.76 1.75
CA HIS A 129 10.38 11.33 1.17
C HIS A 129 11.51 11.40 2.21
N PHE A 130 12.60 10.73 1.94
CA PHE A 130 13.79 10.75 2.81
C PHE A 130 15.08 10.61 1.99
N GLN A 131 16.21 10.71 2.65
CA GLN A 131 17.53 10.46 2.05
C GLN A 131 18.10 9.15 2.58
N ALA A 132 18.73 8.39 1.71
CA ALA A 132 19.50 7.22 2.10
C ALA A 132 20.56 7.61 3.16
N PRO A 133 20.91 6.71 4.08
CA PRO A 133 21.93 6.97 5.09
C PRO A 133 23.26 7.44 4.51
N THR A 134 24.01 8.19 5.29
CA THR A 134 25.34 8.69 4.92
C THR A 134 26.45 7.63 5.07
N VAL A 135 26.20 6.62 5.91
CA VAL A 135 27.17 5.56 6.21
C VAL A 135 26.89 4.38 5.30
N ALA A 136 27.95 3.83 4.69
CA ALA A 136 27.85 2.62 3.89
C ALA A 136 27.33 1.44 4.73
N GLY A 137 26.44 0.63 4.16
CA GLY A 137 25.85 -0.49 4.88
C GLY A 137 24.53 -0.95 4.29
N ARG A 138 23.99 -2.03 4.87
CA ARG A 138 22.68 -2.59 4.52
C ARG A 138 21.61 -2.05 5.46
N TYR A 139 20.53 -1.52 4.90
CA TYR A 139 19.45 -0.90 5.64
C TYR A 139 18.09 -1.48 5.24
N VAL A 140 17.42 -2.09 6.18
CA VAL A 140 16.07 -2.65 6.01
C VAL A 140 15.03 -1.66 6.48
N TYR A 141 14.04 -1.42 5.65
CA TYR A 141 12.93 -0.51 5.90
C TYR A 141 11.63 -1.28 5.98
N ARG A 142 10.79 -0.87 6.91
CA ARG A 142 9.40 -1.30 7.06
C ARG A 142 8.49 -0.15 6.71
N VAL A 143 7.56 -0.39 5.80
CA VAL A 143 6.55 0.58 5.37
C VAL A 143 5.19 0.07 5.80
N THR A 144 4.45 0.90 6.50
CA THR A 144 3.08 0.61 6.90
C THR A 144 2.17 1.67 6.29
N GLY A 145 1.26 1.25 5.44
CA GLY A 145 0.19 2.09 4.89
C GLY A 145 -1.13 1.77 5.55
N THR A 146 -1.87 2.81 6.00
CA THR A 146 -3.20 2.65 6.59
C THR A 146 -4.23 3.42 5.76
N TRP A 147 -5.31 2.76 5.36
CA TRP A 147 -6.42 3.35 4.60
C TRP A 147 -7.69 3.39 5.44
N ALA A 148 -8.36 4.54 5.42
CA ALA A 148 -9.63 4.69 6.14
C ALA A 148 -10.66 3.66 5.65
N PHE A 149 -11.30 2.94 6.58
CA PHE A 149 -12.33 1.92 6.33
C PHE A 149 -11.87 0.67 5.54
N ARG A 150 -10.62 0.62 5.09
CA ARG A 150 -10.08 -0.51 4.33
C ARG A 150 -9.13 -1.36 5.16
N GLY A 151 -8.19 -0.75 5.88
CA GLY A 151 -7.24 -1.49 6.72
C GLY A 151 -5.80 -1.03 6.58
N GLU A 152 -4.89 -1.96 6.79
CA GLU A 152 -3.45 -1.72 6.88
C GLU A 152 -2.69 -2.75 6.05
N ILE A 153 -1.58 -2.29 5.44
CA ILE A 153 -0.64 -3.13 4.69
C ILE A 153 0.75 -2.85 5.23
N GLN A 154 1.55 -3.91 5.39
CA GLN A 154 2.94 -3.83 5.79
C GLN A 154 3.84 -4.46 4.74
N ASP A 155 4.76 -3.66 4.22
CA ASP A 155 5.75 -4.06 3.23
C ASP A 155 7.16 -3.76 3.72
N TYR A 156 8.15 -4.44 3.13
CA TYR A 156 9.57 -4.22 3.40
C TYR A 156 10.36 -3.99 2.11
N PHE A 157 11.44 -3.25 2.24
CA PHE A 157 12.48 -3.14 1.21
C PHE A 157 13.85 -2.94 1.85
N CYS A 158 14.92 -3.13 1.06
CA CYS A 158 16.29 -3.02 1.53
C CYS A 158 17.13 -2.13 0.61
N LEU A 159 17.95 -1.28 1.21
CA LEU A 159 18.98 -0.49 0.50
C LEU A 159 20.37 -0.98 0.90
N GLN A 160 21.26 -1.10 -0.07
CA GLN A 160 22.70 -1.21 0.14
C GLN A 160 23.34 0.12 -0.20
N VAL A 161 23.77 0.86 0.82
CA VAL A 161 24.46 2.15 0.64
C VAL A 161 25.95 1.89 0.43
N THR A 162 26.50 2.48 -0.66
CA THR A 162 27.91 2.39 -1.02
C THR A 162 28.59 3.76 -0.98
#